data_bad8a9f2805a091c4d805afbbceb296d
#
_entry.id   bad8a9f2805a091c4d805afbbceb296d
#
_cell.length_a   1.000
_cell.length_b   1.000
_cell.length_c   1.000
_cell.angle_alpha   90.00
_cell.angle_beta   90.00
_cell.angle_gamma   90.00
#
_symmetry.space_group_name_H-M   'P 1'
#
loop_
_entity.id
_entity.type
_entity.pdbx_description
1 polymer ?
#
loop_
_entity_poly.entity_id
_entity_poly.type
_entity_poly.pdbx_seq_one_letter_code
_entity_poly.pdbx_strand_id
1 'polypeptide(L)'
;DWVPALGLPLAFRIDGLPAVMLLMITGVGSAVFIYAGGYLAGHPQQRRLYVLLTLFALAMIGCVTADHLIVLFLFWELTSLLSFLLVGFNHHDESSRKSAQQAMMVTGTGGLAMLGGFVLLWQLAGTARISELVEVLPGMPATPAFVGAIALVLLGAFTKSAQFPFHFWLPNAMSAPTPVSAYLHSATMVKLGVYLLARLDAGMTGFIGWQVALQVVGSLTAAWGMLLALHERDLKRILAWSTVATLGTLVTLVGIPGADAATAVAALLMAHALYKATLFFVAGNIDHGAGTRIIDRLGMLRRCMPYTAVAALLAGASMAGLPATFAFLAKNALPAPKADKA
;
A
#
# COMPACT_ATOMS: atom_id res chain seq x y z
N ASP A 1 18.89 15.88 -17.69
CA ASP A 1 19.56 15.57 -16.42
C ASP A 1 19.16 16.60 -15.37
N TRP A 2 18.68 16.13 -14.20
CA TRP A 2 18.31 17.00 -13.08
C TRP A 2 19.55 17.47 -12.31
N VAL A 3 20.48 16.56 -12.07
CA VAL A 3 21.78 16.87 -11.45
C VAL A 3 22.88 16.26 -12.31
N PRO A 4 23.35 17.01 -13.36
CA PRO A 4 24.34 16.49 -14.30
C PRO A 4 25.64 16.02 -13.63
N ALA A 5 26.08 16.73 -12.58
CA ALA A 5 27.29 16.40 -11.82
C ALA A 5 27.26 15.02 -11.15
N LEU A 6 26.07 14.47 -10.90
CA LEU A 6 25.86 13.15 -10.28
C LEU A 6 25.29 12.13 -11.30
N GLY A 7 25.09 12.51 -12.56
CA GLY A 7 24.49 11.64 -13.57
C GLY A 7 23.05 11.23 -13.24
N LEU A 8 22.29 12.09 -12.53
CA LEU A 8 20.93 11.79 -12.11
C LEU A 8 19.90 12.32 -13.12
N PRO A 9 19.36 11.48 -14.02
CA PRO A 9 18.26 11.86 -14.89
C PRO A 9 16.93 11.78 -14.14
N LEU A 10 16.01 12.70 -14.41
CA LEU A 10 14.59 12.53 -14.08
C LEU A 10 13.97 11.60 -15.13
N ALA A 11 14.08 10.29 -14.88
CA ALA A 11 13.53 9.28 -15.78
C ALA A 11 12.20 8.77 -15.24
N PHE A 12 11.18 8.78 -16.10
CA PHE A 12 9.84 8.26 -15.80
C PHE A 12 9.44 7.27 -16.89
N ARG A 13 8.75 6.20 -16.46
CA ARG A 13 8.25 5.15 -17.33
C ARG A 13 6.87 4.71 -16.89
N ILE A 14 5.97 4.56 -17.84
CA ILE A 14 4.62 4.05 -17.62
C ILE A 14 4.47 2.77 -18.44
N ASP A 15 4.42 1.64 -17.75
CA ASP A 15 4.05 0.34 -18.30
C ASP A 15 2.82 -0.21 -17.55
N GLY A 16 2.51 -1.50 -17.65
CA GLY A 16 1.29 -2.09 -17.10
C GLY A 16 1.11 -1.86 -15.59
N LEU A 17 2.14 -2.08 -14.77
CA LEU A 17 2.04 -1.96 -13.31
C LEU A 17 1.91 -0.50 -12.85
N PRO A 18 2.74 0.46 -13.30
CA PRO A 18 2.49 1.89 -13.07
C PRO A 18 1.11 2.36 -13.54
N ALA A 19 0.61 1.88 -14.70
CA ALA A 19 -0.72 2.27 -15.19
C ALA A 19 -1.84 1.84 -14.23
N VAL A 20 -1.78 0.62 -13.69
CA VAL A 20 -2.72 0.14 -12.66
C VAL A 20 -2.64 1.00 -11.41
N MET A 21 -1.43 1.34 -10.94
CA MET A 21 -1.24 2.21 -9.78
C MET A 21 -1.77 3.62 -10.04
N LEU A 22 -1.50 4.21 -11.20
CA LEU A 22 -2.02 5.53 -11.59
C LEU A 22 -3.56 5.55 -11.59
N LEU A 23 -4.18 4.52 -12.15
CA LEU A 23 -5.65 4.40 -12.15
C LEU A 23 -6.22 4.33 -10.72
N MET A 24 -5.54 3.64 -9.80
CA MET A 24 -5.96 3.61 -8.39
C MET A 24 -5.73 4.96 -7.69
N ILE A 25 -4.57 5.60 -7.90
CA ILE A 25 -4.23 6.89 -7.28
C ILE A 25 -5.21 7.96 -7.73
N THR A 26 -5.50 8.05 -9.03
CA THR A 26 -6.37 9.09 -9.58
C THR A 26 -7.84 8.75 -9.42
N GLY A 27 -8.26 7.52 -9.73
CA GLY A 27 -9.66 7.09 -9.68
C GLY A 27 -10.22 7.07 -8.25
N VAL A 28 -9.56 6.32 -7.34
CA VAL A 28 -9.96 6.33 -5.91
C VAL A 28 -9.69 7.71 -5.29
N GLY A 29 -8.61 8.37 -5.69
CA GLY A 29 -8.29 9.74 -5.28
C GLY A 29 -9.45 10.69 -5.55
N SER A 30 -10.00 10.69 -6.76
CA SER A 30 -11.15 11.54 -7.12
C SER A 30 -12.35 11.30 -6.20
N ALA A 31 -12.67 10.03 -5.90
CA ALA A 31 -13.74 9.70 -4.96
C ALA A 31 -13.43 10.20 -3.53
N VAL A 32 -12.17 10.08 -3.10
CA VAL A 32 -11.71 10.61 -1.79
C VAL A 32 -11.85 12.13 -1.73
N PHE A 33 -11.48 12.87 -2.79
CA PHE A 33 -11.61 14.31 -2.84
C PHE A 33 -13.08 14.75 -2.75
N ILE A 34 -13.98 14.09 -3.48
CA ILE A 34 -15.42 14.34 -3.39
C ILE A 34 -15.93 14.06 -1.97
N TYR A 35 -15.58 12.89 -1.40
CA TYR A 35 -15.98 12.51 -0.07
C TYR A 35 -15.47 13.48 1.01
N ALA A 36 -14.20 13.94 0.89
CA ALA A 36 -13.59 14.88 1.82
C ALA A 36 -14.33 16.22 1.87
N GLY A 37 -14.94 16.65 0.76
CA GLY A 37 -15.75 17.86 0.69
C GLY A 37 -16.97 17.82 1.60
N GLY A 38 -17.69 16.70 1.60
CA GLY A 38 -18.81 16.48 2.51
C GLY A 38 -18.38 16.20 3.95
N TYR A 39 -17.34 15.37 4.13
CA TYR A 39 -16.83 14.94 5.43
C TYR A 39 -16.31 16.12 6.28
N LEU A 40 -15.66 17.12 5.68
CA LEU A 40 -15.11 18.29 6.35
C LEU A 40 -15.86 19.57 5.98
N ALA A 41 -17.14 19.48 5.59
CA ALA A 41 -17.93 20.65 5.27
C ALA A 41 -17.97 21.65 6.46
N GLY A 42 -17.52 22.89 6.22
CA GLY A 42 -17.44 23.93 7.25
C GLY A 42 -16.24 23.84 8.21
N HIS A 43 -15.37 22.83 8.06
CA HIS A 43 -14.19 22.71 8.93
C HIS A 43 -13.11 23.76 8.53
N PRO A 44 -12.53 24.52 9.47
CA PRO A 44 -11.58 25.61 9.17
C PRO A 44 -10.30 25.14 8.47
N GLN A 45 -9.90 23.89 8.65
CA GLN A 45 -8.71 23.31 8.04
C GLN A 45 -9.00 22.50 6.76
N GLN A 46 -10.19 22.58 6.19
CA GLN A 46 -10.56 21.86 4.97
C GLN A 46 -9.57 22.13 3.82
N ARG A 47 -9.20 23.40 3.61
CA ARG A 47 -8.21 23.80 2.58
C ARG A 47 -6.84 23.10 2.80
N ARG A 48 -6.37 23.03 4.05
CA ARG A 48 -5.12 22.34 4.39
C ARG A 48 -5.16 20.86 4.02
N LEU A 49 -6.30 20.18 4.27
CA LEU A 49 -6.46 18.78 3.87
C LEU A 49 -6.33 18.60 2.36
N TYR A 50 -7.03 19.42 1.57
CA TYR A 50 -6.97 19.34 0.11
C TYR A 50 -5.55 19.54 -0.44
N VAL A 51 -4.83 20.54 0.06
CA VAL A 51 -3.43 20.79 -0.34
C VAL A 51 -2.56 19.56 -0.04
N LEU A 52 -2.66 19.01 1.18
CA LEU A 52 -1.87 17.85 1.57
C LEU A 52 -2.23 16.60 0.75
N LEU A 53 -3.53 16.35 0.49
CA LEU A 53 -3.98 15.23 -0.35
C LEU A 53 -3.48 15.37 -1.79
N THR A 54 -3.50 16.59 -2.35
CA THR A 54 -3.00 16.86 -3.70
C THR A 54 -1.50 16.63 -3.80
N LEU A 55 -0.72 17.19 -2.87
CA LEU A 55 0.73 16.98 -2.83
C LEU A 55 1.06 15.49 -2.66
N PHE A 56 0.31 14.79 -1.81
CA PHE A 56 0.48 13.35 -1.61
C PHE A 56 0.15 12.56 -2.89
N ALA A 57 -0.91 12.91 -3.62
CA ALA A 57 -1.23 12.29 -4.91
C ALA A 57 -0.11 12.50 -5.93
N LEU A 58 0.43 13.73 -6.03
CA LEU A 58 1.56 14.04 -6.91
C LEU A 58 2.83 13.26 -6.54
N ALA A 59 3.13 13.16 -5.24
CA ALA A 59 4.27 12.35 -4.77
C ALA A 59 4.08 10.86 -5.10
N MET A 60 2.86 10.33 -4.95
CA MET A 60 2.53 8.97 -5.34
C MET A 60 2.69 8.73 -6.84
N ILE A 61 2.21 9.66 -7.68
CA ILE A 61 2.37 9.59 -9.14
C ILE A 61 3.85 9.58 -9.50
N GLY A 62 4.64 10.51 -8.94
CA GLY A 62 6.08 10.55 -9.18
C GLY A 62 6.79 9.25 -8.77
N CYS A 63 6.40 8.67 -7.62
CA CYS A 63 6.98 7.43 -7.12
C CYS A 63 6.71 6.23 -8.03
N VAL A 64 5.45 6.04 -8.48
CA VAL A 64 5.08 4.88 -9.31
C VAL A 64 5.51 5.00 -10.77
N THR A 65 5.81 6.19 -11.24
CA THR A 65 6.31 6.41 -12.61
C THR A 65 7.83 6.51 -12.68
N ALA A 66 8.54 6.65 -11.54
CA ALA A 66 10.00 6.77 -11.52
C ALA A 66 10.67 5.52 -12.14
N ASP A 67 11.60 5.75 -13.07
CA ASP A 67 12.45 4.71 -13.67
C ASP A 67 13.93 4.87 -13.26
N HIS A 68 14.17 5.47 -12.10
CA HIS A 68 15.49 5.62 -11.51
C HIS A 68 15.43 5.46 -10.01
N LEU A 69 16.32 4.65 -9.42
CA LEU A 69 16.30 4.27 -7.99
C LEU A 69 16.26 5.48 -7.06
N ILE A 70 17.10 6.51 -7.33
CA ILE A 70 17.17 7.70 -6.49
C ILE A 70 15.91 8.58 -6.66
N VAL A 71 15.37 8.70 -7.87
CA VAL A 71 14.13 9.45 -8.12
C VAL A 71 12.95 8.77 -7.41
N LEU A 72 12.87 7.43 -7.49
CA LEU A 72 11.89 6.65 -6.74
C LEU A 72 12.02 6.90 -5.24
N PHE A 73 13.25 6.86 -4.67
CA PHE A 73 13.50 7.12 -3.26
C PHE A 73 13.05 8.53 -2.84
N LEU A 74 13.33 9.56 -3.63
CA LEU A 74 12.91 10.94 -3.33
C LEU A 74 11.40 11.06 -3.19
N PHE A 75 10.65 10.53 -4.16
CA PHE A 75 9.19 10.51 -4.09
C PHE A 75 8.66 9.60 -2.99
N TRP A 76 9.34 8.48 -2.71
CA TRP A 76 9.03 7.58 -1.58
C TRP A 76 9.10 8.29 -0.24
N GLU A 77 10.16 9.06 0.01
CA GLU A 77 10.30 9.84 1.25
C GLU A 77 9.33 11.03 1.29
N LEU A 78 9.05 11.65 0.14
CA LEU A 78 8.03 12.68 0.07
C LEU A 78 6.64 12.12 0.42
N THR A 79 6.31 10.88 0.02
CA THR A 79 5.07 10.21 0.48
C THR A 79 5.09 9.94 1.99
N SER A 80 6.24 9.60 2.60
CA SER A 80 6.38 9.40 4.04
C SER A 80 6.13 10.69 4.81
N LEU A 81 6.76 11.79 4.38
CA LEU A 81 6.57 13.11 4.98
C LEU A 81 5.12 13.60 4.88
N LEU A 82 4.52 13.50 3.71
CA LEU A 82 3.13 13.94 3.49
C LEU A 82 2.14 13.06 4.25
N SER A 83 2.39 11.77 4.37
CA SER A 83 1.58 10.88 5.20
C SER A 83 1.67 11.22 6.68
N PHE A 84 2.85 11.59 7.18
CA PHE A 84 3.03 12.09 8.54
C PHE A 84 2.15 13.31 8.80
N LEU A 85 2.13 14.30 7.88
CA LEU A 85 1.30 15.50 7.99
C LEU A 85 -0.21 15.18 7.89
N LEU A 86 -0.58 14.17 7.10
CA LEU A 86 -1.96 13.72 6.93
C LEU A 86 -2.45 12.91 8.13
N VAL A 87 -1.66 11.98 8.65
CA VAL A 87 -2.01 11.20 9.84
C VAL A 87 -2.08 12.08 11.08
N GLY A 88 -1.13 13.02 11.22
CA GLY A 88 -1.11 14.04 12.27
C GLY A 88 -1.97 15.27 11.98
N PHE A 89 -2.98 15.17 11.10
CA PHE A 89 -3.84 16.31 10.73
C PHE A 89 -4.45 16.99 11.94
N ASN A 90 -4.97 16.22 12.89
CA ASN A 90 -5.49 16.68 14.17
C ASN A 90 -4.34 16.84 15.18
N HIS A 91 -3.42 17.77 14.92
CA HIS A 91 -2.18 17.93 15.69
C HIS A 91 -2.39 18.35 17.16
N HIS A 92 -3.59 18.82 17.54
CA HIS A 92 -3.95 19.08 18.92
C HIS A 92 -4.18 17.80 19.73
N ASP A 93 -4.60 16.70 19.07
CA ASP A 93 -4.76 15.39 19.71
C ASP A 93 -3.42 14.67 19.85
N GLU A 94 -3.09 14.28 21.08
CA GLU A 94 -1.84 13.58 21.40
C GLU A 94 -1.76 12.21 20.72
N SER A 95 -2.87 11.49 20.64
CA SER A 95 -2.96 10.19 19.97
C SER A 95 -2.62 10.31 18.48
N SER A 96 -3.14 11.33 17.81
CA SER A 96 -2.86 11.63 16.41
C SER A 96 -1.39 11.94 16.17
N ARG A 97 -0.76 12.75 17.05
CA ARG A 97 0.68 13.07 16.96
C ARG A 97 1.55 11.82 17.14
N LYS A 98 1.28 11.02 18.19
CA LYS A 98 2.04 9.78 18.46
C LYS A 98 1.94 8.80 17.30
N SER A 99 0.74 8.61 16.76
CA SER A 99 0.50 7.74 15.61
C SER A 99 1.26 8.20 14.35
N ALA A 100 1.25 9.52 14.08
CA ALA A 100 1.98 10.09 12.97
C ALA A 100 3.49 9.91 13.12
N GLN A 101 4.04 10.19 14.31
CA GLN A 101 5.46 9.99 14.63
C GLN A 101 5.86 8.52 14.47
N GLN A 102 5.06 7.59 14.98
CA GLN A 102 5.30 6.16 14.85
C GLN A 102 5.35 5.73 13.38
N ALA A 103 4.37 6.14 12.58
CA ALA A 103 4.33 5.84 11.16
C ALA A 103 5.56 6.40 10.43
N MET A 104 5.94 7.66 10.72
CA MET A 104 7.12 8.30 10.11
C MET A 104 8.42 7.60 10.51
N MET A 105 8.60 7.26 11.80
CA MET A 105 9.80 6.57 12.25
C MET A 105 9.97 5.22 11.57
N VAL A 106 8.91 4.40 11.51
CA VAL A 106 8.97 3.07 10.90
C VAL A 106 9.23 3.17 9.40
N THR A 107 8.43 3.98 8.68
CA THR A 107 8.53 4.04 7.22
C THR A 107 9.76 4.82 6.75
N GLY A 108 10.18 5.86 7.46
CA GLY A 108 11.37 6.65 7.13
C GLY A 108 12.67 5.87 7.42
N THR A 109 12.77 5.17 8.55
CA THR A 109 13.92 4.30 8.83
C THR A 109 14.05 3.19 7.78
N GLY A 110 12.92 2.58 7.40
CA GLY A 110 12.90 1.60 6.32
C GLY A 110 13.30 2.19 4.97
N GLY A 111 12.86 3.42 4.67
CA GLY A 111 13.23 4.13 3.44
C GLY A 111 14.73 4.44 3.39
N LEU A 112 15.34 4.86 4.49
CA LEU A 112 16.80 5.08 4.56
C LEU A 112 17.58 3.76 4.37
N ALA A 113 17.11 2.65 4.96
CA ALA A 113 17.69 1.34 4.70
C ALA A 113 17.61 0.97 3.21
N MET A 114 16.43 1.20 2.59
CA MET A 114 16.22 0.97 1.15
C MET A 114 17.17 1.83 0.30
N LEU A 115 17.43 3.07 0.66
CA LEU A 115 18.42 3.91 -0.03
C LEU A 115 19.79 3.25 -0.02
N GLY A 116 20.24 2.74 1.14
CA GLY A 116 21.49 1.97 1.23
C GLY A 116 21.49 0.76 0.28
N GLY A 117 20.38 0.02 0.22
CA GLY A 117 20.18 -1.08 -0.72
C GLY A 117 20.24 -0.63 -2.18
N PHE A 118 19.61 0.49 -2.52
CA PHE A 118 19.63 1.05 -3.88
C PHE A 118 21.04 1.49 -4.32
N VAL A 119 21.79 2.13 -3.43
CA VAL A 119 23.19 2.53 -3.71
C VAL A 119 24.06 1.29 -3.96
N LEU A 120 23.93 0.26 -3.13
CA LEU A 120 24.66 -1.00 -3.33
C LEU A 120 24.25 -1.69 -4.64
N LEU A 121 22.96 -1.77 -4.96
CA LEU A 121 22.49 -2.34 -6.24
C LEU A 121 23.05 -1.55 -7.43
N TRP A 122 23.01 -0.21 -7.35
CA TRP A 122 23.58 0.65 -8.40
C TRP A 122 25.05 0.35 -8.63
N GLN A 123 25.85 0.28 -7.54
CA GLN A 123 27.27 -0.03 -7.66
C GLN A 123 27.54 -1.42 -8.24
N LEU A 124 26.75 -2.42 -7.85
CA LEU A 124 26.92 -3.80 -8.29
C LEU A 124 26.45 -4.01 -9.74
N ALA A 125 25.34 -3.39 -10.14
CA ALA A 125 24.75 -3.55 -11.46
C ALA A 125 25.30 -2.57 -12.52
N GLY A 126 25.98 -1.49 -12.09
CA GLY A 126 26.47 -0.42 -12.98
C GLY A 126 25.39 0.50 -13.52
N THR A 127 24.14 0.31 -13.15
CA THR A 127 22.99 1.14 -13.55
C THR A 127 22.05 1.42 -12.39
N ALA A 128 21.49 2.63 -12.36
CA ALA A 128 20.44 3.02 -11.43
C ALA A 128 19.06 3.11 -12.10
N ARG A 129 18.94 2.85 -13.40
CA ARG A 129 17.66 2.75 -14.10
C ARG A 129 16.98 1.44 -13.76
N ILE A 130 15.75 1.51 -13.27
CA ILE A 130 15.00 0.33 -12.82
C ILE A 130 14.72 -0.63 -13.98
N SER A 131 14.41 -0.09 -15.15
CA SER A 131 14.19 -0.90 -16.36
C SER A 131 15.42 -1.70 -16.79
N GLU A 132 16.60 -1.09 -16.73
CA GLU A 132 17.87 -1.76 -17.05
C GLU A 132 18.28 -2.72 -15.92
N LEU A 133 18.08 -2.32 -14.67
CA LEU A 133 18.40 -3.13 -13.49
C LEU A 133 17.69 -4.48 -13.53
N VAL A 134 16.40 -4.50 -13.87
CA VAL A 134 15.59 -5.73 -13.95
C VAL A 134 16.15 -6.71 -15.01
N GLU A 135 16.78 -6.20 -16.08
CA GLU A 135 17.42 -7.02 -17.11
C GLU A 135 18.79 -7.59 -16.66
N VAL A 136 19.52 -6.86 -15.82
CA VAL A 136 20.86 -7.25 -15.32
C VAL A 136 20.78 -8.19 -14.12
N LEU A 137 19.79 -8.01 -13.24
CA LEU A 137 19.64 -8.76 -11.97
C LEU A 137 19.69 -10.30 -12.12
N PRO A 138 19.07 -10.94 -13.15
CA PRO A 138 19.08 -12.39 -13.28
C PRO A 138 20.49 -13.00 -13.46
N GLY A 139 21.42 -12.21 -14.00
CA GLY A 139 22.81 -12.62 -14.21
C GLY A 139 23.76 -12.36 -13.04
N MET A 140 23.26 -11.72 -11.97
CA MET A 140 24.12 -11.33 -10.85
C MET A 140 24.41 -12.50 -9.91
N PRO A 141 25.67 -12.68 -9.48
CA PRO A 141 26.01 -13.71 -8.49
C PRO A 141 25.46 -13.30 -7.11
N ALA A 142 24.99 -14.31 -6.34
CA ALA A 142 24.48 -14.13 -4.98
C ALA A 142 25.63 -13.86 -3.98
N THR A 143 26.39 -12.82 -4.19
CA THR A 143 27.46 -12.38 -3.26
C THR A 143 26.87 -11.85 -1.96
N PRO A 144 27.64 -11.83 -0.85
CA PRO A 144 27.18 -11.22 0.40
C PRO A 144 26.73 -9.74 0.24
N ALA A 145 27.40 -8.99 -0.63
CA ALA A 145 27.02 -7.59 -0.93
C ALA A 145 25.65 -7.52 -1.65
N PHE A 146 25.40 -8.40 -2.62
CA PHE A 146 24.11 -8.48 -3.30
C PHE A 146 22.99 -8.89 -2.35
N VAL A 147 23.21 -9.93 -1.54
CA VAL A 147 22.22 -10.38 -0.54
C VAL A 147 21.93 -9.27 0.48
N GLY A 148 22.97 -8.55 0.94
CA GLY A 148 22.83 -7.41 1.83
C GLY A 148 22.01 -6.26 1.19
N ALA A 149 22.26 -5.94 -0.07
CA ALA A 149 21.52 -4.93 -0.81
C ALA A 149 20.03 -5.30 -0.92
N ILE A 150 19.72 -6.54 -1.29
CA ILE A 150 18.34 -7.05 -1.36
C ILE A 150 17.66 -7.04 0.02
N ALA A 151 18.34 -7.43 1.09
CA ALA A 151 17.79 -7.39 2.44
C ALA A 151 17.40 -5.95 2.86
N LEU A 152 18.22 -4.95 2.51
CA LEU A 152 17.93 -3.54 2.78
C LEU A 152 16.73 -3.03 1.96
N VAL A 153 16.61 -3.43 0.70
CA VAL A 153 15.44 -3.10 -0.15
C VAL A 153 14.17 -3.75 0.41
N LEU A 154 14.24 -5.02 0.78
CA LEU A 154 13.13 -5.74 1.42
C LEU A 154 12.68 -5.04 2.71
N LEU A 155 13.63 -4.60 3.55
CA LEU A 155 13.31 -3.87 4.78
C LEU A 155 12.50 -2.60 4.49
N GLY A 156 12.91 -1.81 3.50
CA GLY A 156 12.16 -0.62 3.09
C GLY A 156 10.76 -0.93 2.56
N ALA A 157 10.62 -1.96 1.72
CA ALA A 157 9.33 -2.38 1.19
C ALA A 157 8.40 -2.92 2.30
N PHE A 158 8.93 -3.72 3.23
CA PHE A 158 8.17 -4.32 4.34
C PHE A 158 7.70 -3.29 5.35
N THR A 159 8.52 -2.30 5.70
CA THR A 159 8.09 -1.21 6.60
C THR A 159 6.97 -0.39 5.98
N LYS A 160 7.07 -0.05 4.70
CA LYS A 160 6.06 0.75 3.97
C LYS A 160 4.74 -0.01 3.78
N SER A 161 4.81 -1.31 3.50
CA SER A 161 3.63 -2.17 3.32
C SER A 161 3.20 -2.92 4.58
N ALA A 162 3.61 -2.43 5.75
CA ALA A 162 3.18 -2.92 7.05
C ALA A 162 3.30 -4.45 7.20
N GLN A 163 4.43 -5.04 6.74
CA GLN A 163 4.71 -6.46 6.91
C GLN A 163 5.20 -6.75 8.32
N PHE A 164 4.98 -7.96 8.81
CA PHE A 164 5.50 -8.42 10.08
C PHE A 164 7.07 -8.36 10.08
N PRO A 165 7.68 -7.86 11.15
CA PRO A 165 7.12 -7.35 12.41
C PRO A 165 6.73 -5.85 12.39
N PHE A 166 6.86 -5.14 11.28
CA PHE A 166 6.70 -3.68 11.15
C PHE A 166 5.26 -3.22 10.92
N HIS A 167 4.25 -4.06 11.13
CA HIS A 167 2.83 -3.83 10.80
C HIS A 167 2.10 -2.87 11.74
N PHE A 168 2.57 -2.70 12.96
CA PHE A 168 1.87 -2.07 14.08
C PHE A 168 1.50 -0.59 13.87
N TRP A 169 2.25 0.14 13.02
CA TRP A 169 1.97 1.54 12.75
C TRP A 169 0.66 1.75 11.98
N LEU A 170 0.26 0.78 11.13
CA LEU A 170 -0.90 0.92 10.26
C LEU A 170 -2.24 0.97 11.01
N PRO A 171 -2.56 0.08 11.97
CA PRO A 171 -3.76 0.20 12.79
C PRO A 171 -3.76 1.45 13.69
N ASN A 172 -2.60 1.91 14.14
CA ASN A 172 -2.49 3.11 14.96
C ASN A 172 -2.71 4.39 14.13
N ALA A 173 -2.38 4.39 12.85
CA ALA A 173 -2.64 5.50 11.92
C ALA A 173 -4.15 5.78 11.69
N MET A 174 -5.05 4.96 12.24
CA MET A 174 -6.51 5.16 12.14
C MET A 174 -7.05 6.34 12.97
N SER A 175 -6.21 7.05 13.70
CA SER A 175 -6.51 8.35 14.31
C SER A 175 -6.71 9.46 13.27
N ALA A 176 -6.23 9.29 12.05
CA ALA A 176 -6.40 10.22 10.93
C ALA A 176 -7.87 10.42 10.54
N PRO A 177 -8.25 11.57 9.94
CA PRO A 177 -9.56 11.75 9.33
C PRO A 177 -9.87 10.64 8.32
N THR A 178 -11.14 10.26 8.21
CA THR A 178 -11.52 9.11 7.35
C THR A 178 -11.13 9.27 5.88
N PRO A 179 -11.24 10.44 5.21
CA PRO A 179 -10.73 10.61 3.85
C PRO A 179 -9.25 10.27 3.70
N VAL A 180 -8.43 10.66 4.70
CA VAL A 180 -7.00 10.33 4.75
C VAL A 180 -6.81 8.82 4.85
N SER A 181 -7.48 8.16 5.83
CA SER A 181 -7.39 6.70 6.00
C SER A 181 -7.84 5.96 4.73
N ALA A 182 -8.91 6.42 4.08
CA ALA A 182 -9.40 5.85 2.83
C ALA A 182 -8.36 5.95 1.72
N TYR A 183 -7.68 7.07 1.57
CA TYR A 183 -6.71 7.25 0.50
C TYR A 183 -5.40 6.49 0.76
N LEU A 184 -4.79 6.70 1.93
CA LEU A 184 -3.48 6.15 2.27
C LEU A 184 -3.49 4.62 2.32
N HIS A 185 -4.57 4.04 2.87
CA HIS A 185 -4.58 2.62 3.22
C HIS A 185 -5.37 1.73 2.24
N SER A 186 -6.16 2.33 1.31
CA SER A 186 -6.85 1.53 0.27
C SER A 186 -6.12 1.54 -1.07
N ALA A 187 -5.67 2.70 -1.56
CA ALA A 187 -5.26 2.85 -2.95
C ALA A 187 -3.79 3.26 -3.14
N THR A 188 -3.10 3.75 -2.11
CA THR A 188 -1.85 4.47 -2.29
C THR A 188 -0.70 3.95 -1.40
N MET A 189 -0.33 4.67 -0.34
CA MET A 189 0.90 4.55 0.43
C MET A 189 1.31 3.11 0.75
N VAL A 190 0.42 2.33 1.35
CA VAL A 190 0.75 0.98 1.82
C VAL A 190 0.99 -0.03 0.69
N LYS A 191 0.61 0.32 -0.53
CA LYS A 191 0.85 -0.49 -1.73
C LYS A 191 2.20 -0.22 -2.39
N LEU A 192 2.90 0.86 -2.01
CA LEU A 192 4.21 1.19 -2.61
C LEU A 192 5.25 0.10 -2.36
N GLY A 193 5.26 -0.53 -1.17
CA GLY A 193 6.17 -1.64 -0.94
C GLY A 193 5.85 -2.84 -1.84
N VAL A 194 4.56 -3.21 -1.95
CA VAL A 194 4.12 -4.27 -2.90
C VAL A 194 4.47 -3.90 -4.34
N TYR A 195 4.25 -2.64 -4.73
CA TYR A 195 4.62 -2.12 -6.05
C TYR A 195 6.12 -2.29 -6.33
N LEU A 196 6.98 -1.86 -5.39
CA LEU A 196 8.43 -1.98 -5.54
C LEU A 196 8.86 -3.45 -5.66
N LEU A 197 8.31 -4.33 -4.81
CA LEU A 197 8.59 -5.76 -4.87
C LEU A 197 8.17 -6.36 -6.21
N ALA A 198 6.96 -6.08 -6.67
CA ALA A 198 6.47 -6.56 -7.96
C ALA A 198 7.25 -5.97 -9.15
N ARG A 199 7.77 -4.74 -9.02
CA ARG A 199 8.60 -4.08 -10.04
C ARG A 199 9.95 -4.76 -10.21
N LEU A 200 10.56 -5.21 -9.11
CA LEU A 200 11.86 -5.88 -9.10
C LEU A 200 11.76 -7.40 -9.33
N ASP A 201 10.60 -7.99 -9.11
CA ASP A 201 10.39 -9.45 -9.14
C ASP A 201 10.81 -10.10 -10.47
N ALA A 202 10.55 -9.43 -11.60
CA ALA A 202 10.95 -9.91 -12.91
C ALA A 202 12.49 -10.12 -13.04
N GLY A 203 13.28 -9.31 -12.32
CA GLY A 203 14.74 -9.44 -12.25
C GLY A 203 15.22 -10.45 -11.19
N MET A 204 14.33 -10.94 -10.31
CA MET A 204 14.69 -11.82 -9.18
C MET A 204 14.37 -13.29 -9.41
N THR A 205 14.01 -13.70 -10.63
CA THR A 205 13.54 -15.04 -10.97
C THR A 205 14.55 -16.17 -10.66
N GLY A 206 15.85 -15.88 -10.62
CA GLY A 206 16.92 -16.83 -10.28
C GLY A 206 17.32 -16.84 -8.80
N PHE A 207 16.79 -15.93 -7.97
CA PHE A 207 17.23 -15.77 -6.59
C PHE A 207 16.18 -16.35 -5.61
N ILE A 208 16.34 -17.60 -5.21
CA ILE A 208 15.41 -18.33 -4.34
C ILE A 208 15.21 -17.63 -2.98
N GLY A 209 16.22 -16.92 -2.47
CA GLY A 209 16.13 -16.15 -1.23
C GLY A 209 15.08 -15.05 -1.29
N TRP A 210 14.87 -14.43 -2.45
CA TRP A 210 13.80 -13.47 -2.69
C TRP A 210 12.42 -14.09 -2.54
N GLN A 211 12.18 -15.20 -3.25
CA GLN A 211 10.90 -15.90 -3.25
C GLN A 211 10.54 -16.38 -1.84
N VAL A 212 11.49 -17.02 -1.16
CA VAL A 212 11.30 -17.54 0.21
C VAL A 212 11.00 -16.38 1.19
N ALA A 213 11.75 -15.28 1.13
CA ALA A 213 11.52 -14.13 2.00
C ALA A 213 10.12 -13.55 1.81
N LEU A 214 9.67 -13.37 0.56
CA LEU A 214 8.34 -12.82 0.26
C LEU A 214 7.22 -13.77 0.69
N GLN A 215 7.36 -15.08 0.42
CA GLN A 215 6.34 -16.05 0.80
C GLN A 215 6.23 -16.21 2.31
N VAL A 216 7.34 -16.31 3.03
CA VAL A 216 7.35 -16.49 4.49
C VAL A 216 6.83 -15.23 5.20
N VAL A 217 7.39 -14.05 4.89
CA VAL A 217 6.99 -12.81 5.55
C VAL A 217 5.56 -12.43 5.17
N GLY A 218 5.18 -12.59 3.90
CA GLY A 218 3.85 -12.29 3.42
C GLY A 218 2.79 -13.20 4.05
N SER A 219 3.00 -14.52 4.08
CA SER A 219 2.06 -15.48 4.67
C SER A 219 1.90 -15.28 6.17
N LEU A 220 3.01 -15.04 6.90
CA LEU A 220 2.97 -14.73 8.32
C LEU A 220 2.18 -13.44 8.57
N THR A 221 2.41 -12.39 7.76
CA THR A 221 1.68 -11.13 7.86
C THR A 221 0.19 -11.31 7.58
N ALA A 222 -0.16 -12.10 6.56
CA ALA A 222 -1.54 -12.36 6.20
C ALA A 222 -2.29 -13.07 7.33
N ALA A 223 -1.71 -14.14 7.89
CA ALA A 223 -2.29 -14.88 9.02
C ALA A 223 -2.42 -14.00 10.27
N TRP A 224 -1.38 -13.28 10.64
CA TRP A 224 -1.35 -12.40 11.79
C TRP A 224 -2.40 -11.28 11.70
N GLY A 225 -2.45 -10.60 10.53
CA GLY A 225 -3.41 -9.53 10.28
C GLY A 225 -4.87 -10.01 10.34
N MET A 226 -5.14 -11.22 9.83
CA MET A 226 -6.48 -11.83 9.89
C MET A 226 -6.89 -12.13 11.32
N LEU A 227 -6.01 -12.74 12.11
CA LEU A 227 -6.27 -13.06 13.52
C LEU A 227 -6.59 -11.81 14.35
N LEU A 228 -5.80 -10.73 14.16
CA LEU A 228 -6.04 -9.49 14.89
C LEU A 228 -7.29 -8.75 14.42
N ALA A 229 -7.65 -8.84 13.13
CA ALA A 229 -8.90 -8.28 12.63
C ALA A 229 -10.15 -8.90 13.28
N LEU A 230 -10.11 -10.19 13.62
CA LEU A 230 -11.22 -10.89 14.29
C LEU A 230 -11.45 -10.44 15.73
N HIS A 231 -10.43 -9.95 16.42
CA HIS A 231 -10.51 -9.51 17.80
C HIS A 231 -10.79 -8.01 17.96
N GLU A 232 -10.73 -7.26 16.86
CA GLU A 232 -10.90 -5.81 16.90
C GLU A 232 -12.39 -5.41 16.93
N ARG A 233 -12.71 -4.29 17.57
CA ARG A 233 -14.07 -3.78 17.73
C ARG A 233 -14.30 -2.41 17.08
N ASP A 234 -13.25 -1.70 16.73
CA ASP A 234 -13.32 -0.43 16.02
C ASP A 234 -13.34 -0.67 14.51
N LEU A 235 -14.37 -0.17 13.81
CA LEU A 235 -14.55 -0.36 12.37
C LEU A 235 -13.31 0.03 11.55
N LYS A 236 -12.67 1.17 11.84
CA LYS A 236 -11.48 1.62 11.11
C LYS A 236 -10.28 0.71 11.40
N ARG A 237 -10.13 0.24 12.62
CA ARG A 237 -9.05 -0.68 13.00
C ARG A 237 -9.25 -2.07 12.42
N ILE A 238 -10.49 -2.57 12.33
CA ILE A 238 -10.82 -3.81 11.59
C ILE A 238 -10.38 -3.68 10.13
N LEU A 239 -10.73 -2.56 9.49
CA LEU A 239 -10.32 -2.29 8.11
C LEU A 239 -8.80 -2.20 7.98
N ALA A 240 -8.10 -1.64 8.96
CA ALA A 240 -6.64 -1.57 8.97
C ALA A 240 -6.01 -2.97 9.09
N TRP A 241 -6.43 -3.79 10.05
CA TRP A 241 -5.92 -5.15 10.22
C TRP A 241 -6.20 -6.03 9.00
N SER A 242 -7.40 -5.94 8.43
CA SER A 242 -7.70 -6.64 7.18
C SER A 242 -6.93 -6.09 5.98
N THR A 243 -6.45 -4.84 6.01
CA THR A 243 -5.50 -4.31 5.04
C THR A 243 -4.12 -4.94 5.23
N VAL A 244 -3.61 -5.04 6.46
CA VAL A 244 -2.37 -5.75 6.78
C VAL A 244 -2.43 -7.19 6.21
N ALA A 245 -3.53 -7.91 6.46
CA ALA A 245 -3.72 -9.26 5.95
C ALA A 245 -3.66 -9.32 4.41
N THR A 246 -4.36 -8.41 3.72
CA THR A 246 -4.34 -8.39 2.25
C THR A 246 -2.98 -7.98 1.68
N LEU A 247 -2.26 -7.07 2.32
CA LEU A 247 -0.88 -6.70 1.93
C LEU A 247 0.06 -7.89 2.10
N GLY A 248 -0.08 -8.69 3.17
CA GLY A 248 0.64 -9.94 3.35
C GLY A 248 0.36 -10.92 2.21
N THR A 249 -0.93 -11.13 1.85
CA THR A 249 -1.32 -11.96 0.71
C THR A 249 -0.69 -11.47 -0.60
N LEU A 250 -0.71 -10.16 -0.86
CA LEU A 250 -0.10 -9.57 -2.04
C LEU A 250 1.42 -9.81 -2.09
N VAL A 251 2.13 -9.65 -0.98
CA VAL A 251 3.57 -9.94 -0.88
C VAL A 251 3.84 -11.42 -1.13
N THR A 252 3.04 -12.33 -0.56
CA THR A 252 3.15 -13.77 -0.85
C THR A 252 2.99 -14.07 -2.34
N LEU A 253 2.00 -13.44 -2.99
CA LEU A 253 1.73 -13.63 -4.42
C LEU A 253 2.88 -13.12 -5.31
N VAL A 254 3.49 -11.99 -4.95
CA VAL A 254 4.68 -11.50 -5.67
C VAL A 254 5.81 -12.53 -5.61
N GLY A 255 5.98 -13.23 -4.50
CA GLY A 255 7.00 -14.28 -4.35
C GLY A 255 6.69 -15.60 -5.10
N ILE A 256 5.52 -15.74 -5.75
CA ILE A 256 5.18 -16.91 -6.57
C ILE A 256 5.64 -16.64 -8.01
N PRO A 257 6.53 -17.46 -8.58
CA PRO A 257 7.01 -17.24 -9.93
C PRO A 257 5.93 -17.48 -10.98
N GLY A 258 5.91 -16.66 -12.03
CA GLY A 258 5.07 -16.85 -13.21
C GLY A 258 4.18 -15.66 -13.56
N ALA A 259 3.80 -15.55 -14.83
CA ALA A 259 2.98 -14.46 -15.36
C ALA A 259 1.57 -14.41 -14.75
N ASP A 260 1.01 -15.56 -14.41
CA ASP A 260 -0.30 -15.66 -13.77
C ASP A 260 -0.31 -14.99 -12.39
N ALA A 261 0.79 -15.14 -11.62
CA ALA A 261 0.94 -14.50 -10.32
C ALA A 261 0.99 -12.97 -10.45
N ALA A 262 1.72 -12.43 -11.42
CA ALA A 262 1.78 -11.00 -11.69
C ALA A 262 0.39 -10.43 -12.04
N THR A 263 -0.37 -11.14 -12.87
CA THR A 263 -1.76 -10.78 -13.21
C THR A 263 -2.67 -10.80 -11.97
N ALA A 264 -2.53 -11.82 -11.13
CA ALA A 264 -3.28 -11.94 -9.88
C ALA A 264 -2.95 -10.80 -8.90
N VAL A 265 -1.67 -10.41 -8.78
CA VAL A 265 -1.23 -9.27 -7.98
C VAL A 265 -1.90 -7.98 -8.46
N ALA A 266 -1.86 -7.68 -9.76
CA ALA A 266 -2.48 -6.49 -10.34
C ALA A 266 -4.00 -6.46 -10.12
N ALA A 267 -4.67 -7.58 -10.37
CA ALA A 267 -6.11 -7.71 -10.16
C ALA A 267 -6.50 -7.55 -8.68
N LEU A 268 -5.76 -8.17 -7.76
CA LEU A 268 -6.03 -8.07 -6.32
C LEU A 268 -5.72 -6.67 -5.78
N LEU A 269 -4.67 -5.99 -6.28
CA LEU A 269 -4.38 -4.59 -5.96
C LEU A 269 -5.56 -3.69 -6.29
N MET A 270 -6.14 -3.85 -7.50
CA MET A 270 -7.29 -3.07 -7.96
C MET A 270 -8.55 -3.40 -7.15
N ALA A 271 -8.88 -4.69 -6.99
CA ALA A 271 -10.03 -5.13 -6.21
C ALA A 271 -9.98 -4.59 -4.78
N HIS A 272 -8.83 -4.74 -4.11
CA HIS A 272 -8.61 -4.23 -2.77
C HIS A 272 -8.79 -2.71 -2.68
N ALA A 273 -8.29 -1.94 -3.66
CA ALA A 273 -8.46 -0.48 -3.66
C ALA A 273 -9.94 -0.08 -3.67
N LEU A 274 -10.73 -0.71 -4.55
CA LEU A 274 -12.13 -0.37 -4.75
C LEU A 274 -12.98 -0.70 -3.50
N TYR A 275 -12.96 -1.96 -3.03
CA TYR A 275 -13.82 -2.32 -1.90
C TYR A 275 -13.35 -1.68 -0.59
N LYS A 276 -12.04 -1.50 -0.41
CA LYS A 276 -11.50 -0.95 0.83
C LYS A 276 -11.78 0.55 0.97
N ALA A 277 -11.64 1.33 -0.11
CA ALA A 277 -12.01 2.75 -0.10
C ALA A 277 -13.50 2.94 0.25
N THR A 278 -14.37 2.15 -0.38
CA THR A 278 -15.80 2.17 -0.09
C THR A 278 -16.10 1.82 1.37
N LEU A 279 -15.45 0.79 1.92
CA LEU A 279 -15.64 0.41 3.34
C LEU A 279 -15.12 1.48 4.31
N PHE A 280 -14.04 2.21 3.98
CA PHE A 280 -13.63 3.36 4.77
C PHE A 280 -14.64 4.50 4.70
N PHE A 281 -15.22 4.80 3.54
CA PHE A 281 -16.30 5.81 3.45
C PHE A 281 -17.51 5.40 4.28
N VAL A 282 -17.90 4.13 4.23
CA VAL A 282 -18.95 3.56 5.10
C VAL A 282 -18.63 3.76 6.57
N ALA A 283 -17.41 3.41 7.00
CA ALA A 283 -16.99 3.58 8.39
C ALA A 283 -17.00 5.06 8.82
N GLY A 284 -16.62 5.98 7.91
CA GLY A 284 -16.69 7.41 8.19
C GLY A 284 -18.11 7.95 8.26
N ASN A 285 -19.00 7.50 7.39
CA ASN A 285 -20.42 7.88 7.46
C ASN A 285 -21.06 7.38 8.75
N ILE A 286 -20.74 6.15 9.21
CA ILE A 286 -21.21 5.62 10.47
C ILE A 286 -20.67 6.43 11.65
N ASP A 287 -19.38 6.75 11.66
CA ASP A 287 -18.74 7.57 12.70
C ASP A 287 -19.42 8.92 12.85
N HIS A 288 -19.72 9.61 11.71
CA HIS A 288 -20.43 10.89 11.72
C HIS A 288 -21.91 10.77 12.10
N GLY A 289 -22.61 9.75 11.60
CA GLY A 289 -24.06 9.61 11.79
C GLY A 289 -24.46 8.99 13.14
N ALA A 290 -23.64 8.06 13.66
CA ALA A 290 -23.90 7.35 14.91
C ALA A 290 -23.06 7.88 16.09
N GLY A 291 -22.08 8.77 15.84
CA GLY A 291 -21.17 9.28 16.88
C GLY A 291 -20.23 8.23 17.48
N THR A 292 -20.18 7.06 16.90
CA THR A 292 -19.30 5.96 17.33
C THR A 292 -19.01 5.00 16.20
N ARG A 293 -17.83 4.36 16.24
CA ARG A 293 -17.43 3.32 15.31
C ARG A 293 -17.17 1.96 15.99
N ILE A 294 -17.54 1.86 17.27
CA ILE A 294 -17.44 0.61 18.03
C ILE A 294 -18.63 -0.28 17.70
N ILE A 295 -18.39 -1.47 17.17
CA ILE A 295 -19.43 -2.39 16.64
C ILE A 295 -20.50 -2.69 17.68
N ASP A 296 -20.11 -2.94 18.91
CA ASP A 296 -21.01 -3.33 20.00
C ASP A 296 -22.02 -2.23 20.39
N ARG A 297 -21.78 -0.99 19.95
CA ARG A 297 -22.65 0.18 20.18
C ARG A 297 -23.48 0.56 18.96
N LEU A 298 -23.37 -0.19 17.86
CA LEU A 298 -24.07 0.09 16.61
C LEU A 298 -25.31 -0.81 16.49
N GLY A 299 -26.43 -0.19 16.08
CA GLY A 299 -27.67 -0.92 15.82
C GLY A 299 -28.56 -0.19 14.81
N MET A 300 -29.44 -0.93 14.15
CA MET A 300 -30.48 -0.42 13.23
C MET A 300 -29.98 0.45 12.05
N LEU A 301 -28.69 0.43 11.73
CA LEU A 301 -28.05 1.30 10.71
C LEU A 301 -28.73 1.19 9.34
N ARG A 302 -29.21 0.00 8.97
CA ARG A 302 -29.93 -0.21 7.69
C ARG A 302 -31.15 0.69 7.55
N ARG A 303 -31.85 1.01 8.65
CA ARG A 303 -33.04 1.86 8.63
C ARG A 303 -32.67 3.35 8.63
N CYS A 304 -31.65 3.71 9.39
CA CYS A 304 -31.23 5.11 9.56
C CYS A 304 -30.34 5.60 8.41
N MET A 305 -29.56 4.70 7.78
CA MET A 305 -28.55 5.00 6.76
C MET A 305 -28.64 3.99 5.60
N PRO A 306 -29.76 3.95 4.84
CA PRO A 306 -30.00 2.90 3.84
C PRO A 306 -28.96 2.87 2.72
N TYR A 307 -28.53 4.03 2.20
CA TYR A 307 -27.50 4.10 1.16
C TYR A 307 -26.13 3.60 1.64
N THR A 308 -25.74 3.96 2.88
CA THR A 308 -24.52 3.46 3.51
C THR A 308 -24.58 1.96 3.74
N ALA A 309 -25.75 1.41 4.09
CA ALA A 309 -25.96 -0.03 4.25
C ALA A 309 -25.84 -0.79 2.91
N VAL A 310 -26.36 -0.25 1.81
CA VAL A 310 -26.18 -0.83 0.48
C VAL A 310 -24.71 -0.82 0.06
N ALA A 311 -24.03 0.31 0.24
CA ALA A 311 -22.59 0.43 -0.05
C ALA A 311 -21.76 -0.58 0.78
N ALA A 312 -22.09 -0.74 2.07
CA ALA A 312 -21.45 -1.71 2.96
C ALA A 312 -21.64 -3.15 2.48
N LEU A 313 -22.87 -3.52 2.05
CA LEU A 313 -23.17 -4.85 1.54
C LEU A 313 -22.40 -5.14 0.25
N LEU A 314 -22.42 -4.23 -0.73
CA LEU A 314 -21.71 -4.41 -2.00
C LEU A 314 -20.20 -4.51 -1.82
N ALA A 315 -19.62 -3.61 -1.02
CA ALA A 315 -18.18 -3.63 -0.75
C ALA A 315 -17.78 -4.83 0.12
N GLY A 316 -18.60 -5.22 1.09
CA GLY A 316 -18.40 -6.41 1.91
C GLY A 316 -18.51 -7.70 1.08
N ALA A 317 -19.48 -7.82 0.19
CA ALA A 317 -19.63 -8.92 -0.75
C ALA A 317 -18.38 -9.05 -1.67
N SER A 318 -17.87 -7.91 -2.16
CA SER A 318 -16.63 -7.87 -2.94
C SER A 318 -15.43 -8.30 -2.09
N MET A 319 -15.27 -7.80 -0.87
CA MET A 319 -14.21 -8.19 0.04
C MET A 319 -14.25 -9.70 0.36
N ALA A 320 -15.44 -10.27 0.55
CA ALA A 320 -15.63 -11.70 0.75
C ALA A 320 -15.30 -12.53 -0.51
N GLY A 321 -15.32 -11.91 -1.68
CA GLY A 321 -15.09 -12.59 -2.95
C GLY A 321 -16.31 -13.38 -3.41
N LEU A 322 -17.52 -12.83 -3.19
CA LEU A 322 -18.75 -13.47 -3.69
C LEU A 322 -18.80 -13.43 -5.23
N PRO A 323 -19.42 -14.44 -5.88
CA PRO A 323 -19.63 -14.46 -7.33
C PRO A 323 -20.23 -13.14 -7.85
N ALA A 324 -19.90 -12.78 -9.08
CA ALA A 324 -20.28 -11.52 -9.74
C ALA A 324 -19.58 -10.25 -9.19
N THR A 325 -18.62 -10.38 -8.27
CA THR A 325 -17.78 -9.25 -7.85
C THR A 325 -16.41 -9.27 -8.54
N PHE A 326 -15.79 -8.09 -8.71
CA PHE A 326 -14.45 -8.02 -9.30
C PHE A 326 -13.39 -8.74 -8.43
N ALA A 327 -13.55 -8.74 -7.12
CA ALA A 327 -12.63 -9.46 -6.23
C ALA A 327 -12.77 -11.00 -6.37
N PHE A 328 -13.92 -11.52 -6.75
CA PHE A 328 -14.08 -12.93 -7.12
C PHE A 328 -13.20 -13.29 -8.34
N LEU A 329 -13.28 -12.47 -9.38
CA LEU A 329 -12.45 -12.66 -10.58
C LEU A 329 -10.95 -12.56 -10.25
N ALA A 330 -10.56 -11.57 -9.43
CA ALA A 330 -9.19 -11.39 -8.99
C ALA A 330 -8.66 -12.59 -8.17
N LYS A 331 -9.49 -13.18 -7.32
CA LYS A 331 -9.12 -14.37 -6.52
C LYS A 331 -9.03 -15.63 -7.38
N ASN A 332 -9.90 -15.77 -8.40
CA ASN A 332 -9.86 -16.91 -9.32
C ASN A 332 -8.72 -16.81 -10.36
N ALA A 333 -8.13 -15.64 -10.53
CA ALA A 333 -6.91 -15.46 -11.32
C ALA A 333 -5.64 -15.99 -10.61
N LEU A 334 -5.77 -16.47 -9.36
CA LEU A 334 -4.66 -17.11 -8.65
C LEU A 334 -4.25 -18.38 -9.39
N PRO A 335 -2.93 -18.61 -9.57
CA PRO A 335 -2.46 -19.84 -10.19
C PRO A 335 -2.94 -21.04 -9.37
N ALA A 336 -3.72 -21.92 -10.01
CA ALA A 336 -4.05 -23.20 -9.42
C ALA A 336 -2.77 -23.99 -9.20
N PRO A 337 -2.61 -24.71 -8.07
CA PRO A 337 -1.49 -25.62 -7.92
C PRO A 337 -1.50 -26.58 -9.11
N LYS A 338 -0.42 -26.56 -9.92
CA LYS A 338 -0.27 -27.55 -10.99
C LYS A 338 -0.29 -28.90 -10.31
N ALA A 339 -1.40 -29.64 -10.48
CA ALA A 339 -1.38 -31.06 -10.16
C ALA A 339 -0.29 -31.66 -11.06
N ASP A 340 0.82 -32.08 -10.46
CA ASP A 340 1.81 -32.89 -11.17
C ASP A 340 1.04 -34.04 -11.80
N LYS A 341 0.97 -34.03 -13.14
CA LYS A 341 0.56 -35.20 -13.86
C LYS A 341 1.69 -36.23 -13.67
N ALA A 342 1.53 -37.07 -12.66
CA ALA A 342 2.32 -38.28 -12.48
C ALA A 342 2.15 -39.22 -13.69
#